data_27b9c43dd372764ab9c852dabf412571
#
_entry.id   27b9c43dd372764ab9c852dabf412571
#
_cell.length_a   1.000
_cell.length_b   1.000
_cell.length_c   1.000
_cell.angle_alpha   90.00
_cell.angle_beta   90.00
_cell.angle_gamma   90.00
#
_symmetry.space_group_name_H-M   'P 1'
#
loop_
_entity.id
_entity.type
_entity.pdbx_description
1 polymer ?
#
loop_
_entity_poly.entity_id
_entity_poly.type
_entity_poly.pdbx_seq_one_letter_code
_entity_poly.pdbx_strand_id
1 'polypeptide(L)'
;ADSLYFTMLNHNKRSIELNSKNETGKEVLTRLIKTCDVLVENFAPGALDRMGFTWERIQEINPRIIMASIKGFGPGKYEDCKVYENVAQCAGGSASTTGFRDGPPLVTGAQIGDSGTGLHLCLGIVTALFQREKSGRGQRVTAAMQDSVLNLARVKLRDQQRLNACLLYT
;
A
#
# COMPACT_ATOMS: atom_id res chain seq x y z
N ALA A 1 12.05 -26.40 -1.44
CA ALA A 1 12.16 -25.81 -0.09
C ALA A 1 11.47 -24.47 -0.13
N ASP A 2 10.61 -24.19 0.83
CA ASP A 2 9.88 -22.92 0.92
C ASP A 2 10.84 -21.78 1.27
N SER A 3 10.55 -20.60 0.73
CA SER A 3 11.32 -19.40 1.10
C SER A 3 11.09 -19.06 2.58
N LEU A 4 12.16 -18.87 3.33
CA LEU A 4 12.08 -18.44 4.74
C LEU A 4 11.33 -17.12 4.87
N TYR A 5 11.49 -16.21 3.90
CA TYR A 5 10.76 -14.96 3.84
C TYR A 5 9.26 -15.17 3.67
N PHE A 6 8.86 -16.08 2.79
CA PHE A 6 7.45 -16.46 2.62
C PHE A 6 6.86 -17.02 3.92
N THR A 7 7.56 -17.95 4.56
CA THR A 7 7.12 -18.56 5.81
C THR A 7 6.96 -17.53 6.93
N MET A 8 7.89 -16.60 7.05
CA MET A 8 7.85 -15.55 8.05
C MET A 8 6.61 -14.64 7.88
N LEU A 9 6.26 -14.28 6.64
CA LEU A 9 5.18 -13.32 6.37
C LEU A 9 3.80 -13.97 6.25
N ASN A 10 3.72 -15.29 6.06
CA ASN A 10 2.46 -15.96 5.74
C ASN A 10 2.05 -17.08 6.70
N HIS A 11 2.69 -17.20 7.86
CA HIS A 11 2.49 -18.30 8.82
C HIS A 11 1.05 -18.41 9.37
N ASN A 12 0.25 -17.37 9.33
CA ASN A 12 -1.14 -17.37 9.81
C ASN A 12 -2.18 -17.21 8.68
N LYS A 13 -1.80 -17.47 7.43
CA LYS A 13 -2.65 -17.27 6.26
C LYS A 13 -3.06 -18.60 5.65
N ARG A 14 -4.22 -18.62 5.03
CA ARG A 14 -4.70 -19.72 4.17
C ARG A 14 -4.51 -19.31 2.72
N SER A 15 -4.03 -20.24 1.89
CA SER A 15 -3.82 -20.01 0.46
C SER A 15 -4.93 -20.65 -0.36
N ILE A 16 -5.28 -20.00 -1.46
CA ILE A 16 -6.17 -20.52 -2.48
C ILE A 16 -5.58 -20.19 -3.85
N GLU A 17 -5.60 -21.17 -4.75
CA GLU A 17 -5.30 -20.94 -6.16
C GLU A 17 -6.60 -20.65 -6.91
N LEU A 18 -6.65 -19.55 -7.65
CA LEU A 18 -7.86 -19.10 -8.31
C LEU A 18 -7.55 -18.44 -9.66
N ASN A 19 -8.16 -18.96 -10.73
CA ASN A 19 -8.09 -18.33 -12.04
C ASN A 19 -9.20 -17.28 -12.19
N SER A 20 -8.88 -16.02 -11.88
CA SER A 20 -9.82 -14.89 -11.99
C SER A 20 -10.19 -14.49 -13.42
N LYS A 21 -9.63 -15.15 -14.46
CA LYS A 21 -9.96 -14.88 -15.87
C LYS A 21 -11.20 -15.64 -16.34
N ASN A 22 -11.59 -16.70 -15.66
CA ASN A 22 -12.79 -17.49 -16.00
C ASN A 22 -13.95 -17.17 -15.04
N GLU A 23 -15.16 -17.47 -15.47
CA GLU A 23 -16.37 -17.14 -14.69
C GLU A 23 -16.44 -17.88 -13.36
N THR A 24 -16.01 -19.14 -13.30
CA THR A 24 -15.97 -19.91 -12.04
C THR A 24 -15.04 -19.25 -11.02
N GLY A 25 -13.86 -18.81 -11.46
CA GLY A 25 -12.94 -18.12 -10.58
C GLY A 25 -13.49 -16.78 -10.09
N LYS A 26 -14.14 -16.00 -10.96
CA LYS A 26 -14.83 -14.77 -10.57
C LYS A 26 -15.96 -15.01 -9.58
N GLU A 27 -16.72 -16.09 -9.77
CA GLU A 27 -17.80 -16.47 -8.85
C GLU A 27 -17.24 -16.79 -7.46
N VAL A 28 -16.16 -17.58 -7.38
CA VAL A 28 -15.50 -17.89 -6.10
C VAL A 28 -15.00 -16.60 -5.43
N LEU A 29 -14.33 -15.70 -6.17
CA LEU A 29 -13.88 -14.42 -5.63
C LEU A 29 -15.05 -13.56 -5.15
N THR A 30 -16.16 -13.53 -5.87
CA THR A 30 -17.39 -12.83 -5.48
C THR A 30 -17.93 -13.36 -4.15
N ARG A 31 -17.96 -14.69 -3.96
CA ARG A 31 -18.39 -15.31 -2.69
C ARG A 31 -17.45 -14.94 -1.53
N LEU A 32 -16.14 -14.89 -1.77
CA LEU A 32 -15.16 -14.45 -0.77
C LEU A 32 -15.40 -12.99 -0.38
N ILE A 33 -15.52 -12.09 -1.35
CA ILE A 33 -15.79 -10.65 -1.12
C ILE A 33 -17.07 -10.48 -0.30
N LYS A 34 -18.11 -11.27 -0.57
CA LYS A 34 -19.39 -11.20 0.14
C LYS A 34 -19.27 -11.49 1.64
N THR A 35 -18.30 -12.30 2.04
CA THR A 35 -18.13 -12.77 3.42
C THR A 35 -16.95 -12.12 4.16
N CYS A 36 -16.06 -11.42 3.44
CA CYS A 36 -14.89 -10.80 4.04
C CYS A 36 -15.22 -9.42 4.62
N ASP A 37 -14.52 -9.04 5.69
CA ASP A 37 -14.57 -7.71 6.26
C ASP A 37 -13.67 -6.73 5.50
N VAL A 38 -12.53 -7.23 5.03
CA VAL A 38 -11.50 -6.43 4.37
C VAL A 38 -10.99 -7.15 3.13
N LEU A 39 -10.88 -6.44 2.03
CA LEU A 39 -10.18 -6.84 0.83
C LEU A 39 -8.90 -6.01 0.72
N VAL A 40 -7.74 -6.66 0.77
CA VAL A 40 -6.43 -6.00 0.64
C VAL A 40 -5.81 -6.36 -0.71
N GLU A 41 -5.32 -5.37 -1.44
CA GLU A 41 -4.61 -5.58 -2.71
C GLU A 41 -3.43 -4.61 -2.86
N ASN A 42 -2.40 -5.07 -3.57
CA ASN A 42 -1.26 -4.26 -4.01
C ASN A 42 -0.91 -4.52 -5.47
N PHE A 43 -1.91 -4.82 -6.28
CA PHE A 43 -1.74 -5.05 -7.71
C PHE A 43 -1.32 -3.77 -8.45
N ALA A 44 -0.77 -3.96 -9.64
CA ALA A 44 -0.55 -2.85 -10.56
C ALA A 44 -1.85 -2.07 -10.80
N PRO A 45 -1.77 -0.74 -11.01
CA PRO A 45 -2.93 0.11 -11.20
C PRO A 45 -3.94 -0.45 -12.22
N GLY A 46 -5.22 -0.41 -11.89
CA GLY A 46 -6.31 -0.92 -12.73
C GLY A 46 -6.39 -2.45 -12.90
N ALA A 47 -5.53 -3.23 -12.24
CA ALA A 47 -5.55 -4.68 -12.43
C ALA A 47 -6.84 -5.31 -11.87
N LEU A 48 -7.31 -4.88 -10.71
CA LEU A 48 -8.53 -5.37 -10.11
C LEU A 48 -9.76 -5.00 -10.95
N ASP A 49 -9.76 -3.78 -11.50
CA ASP A 49 -10.83 -3.31 -12.39
C ASP A 49 -10.90 -4.14 -13.69
N ARG A 50 -9.73 -4.47 -14.27
CA ARG A 50 -9.65 -5.36 -15.44
C ARG A 50 -10.12 -6.80 -15.15
N MET A 51 -10.11 -7.23 -13.91
CA MET A 51 -10.72 -8.50 -13.49
C MET A 51 -12.24 -8.41 -13.33
N GLY A 52 -12.83 -7.21 -13.45
CA GLY A 52 -14.25 -6.94 -13.26
C GLY A 52 -14.65 -6.61 -11.83
N PHE A 53 -13.69 -6.32 -10.96
CA PHE A 53 -13.92 -5.97 -9.55
C PHE A 53 -13.55 -4.51 -9.29
N THR A 54 -14.32 -3.58 -9.90
CA THR A 54 -14.23 -2.17 -9.58
C THR A 54 -14.72 -1.89 -8.16
N TRP A 55 -14.39 -0.75 -7.60
CA TRP A 55 -14.89 -0.37 -6.28
C TRP A 55 -16.42 -0.42 -6.19
N GLU A 56 -17.11 0.09 -7.19
CA GLU A 56 -18.57 0.11 -7.28
C GLU A 56 -19.11 -1.32 -7.24
N ARG A 57 -18.52 -2.22 -8.02
CA ARG A 57 -18.92 -3.63 -8.04
C ARG A 57 -18.68 -4.34 -6.72
N ILE A 58 -17.54 -4.09 -6.09
CA ILE A 58 -17.21 -4.64 -4.77
C ILE A 58 -18.20 -4.14 -3.72
N GLN A 59 -18.57 -2.86 -3.77
CA GLN A 59 -19.53 -2.24 -2.87
C GLN A 59 -20.96 -2.78 -3.06
N GLU A 60 -21.36 -3.11 -4.29
CA GLU A 60 -22.62 -3.80 -4.58
C GLU A 60 -22.66 -5.21 -3.97
N ILE A 61 -21.54 -5.95 -4.07
CA ILE A 61 -21.44 -7.32 -3.52
C ILE A 61 -21.47 -7.28 -1.99
N ASN A 62 -20.73 -6.34 -1.39
CA ASN A 62 -20.64 -6.20 0.06
C ASN A 62 -20.54 -4.72 0.47
N PRO A 63 -21.65 -4.07 0.80
CA PRO A 63 -21.67 -2.65 1.20
C PRO A 63 -20.87 -2.33 2.48
N ARG A 64 -20.50 -3.37 3.23
CA ARG A 64 -19.75 -3.22 4.49
C ARG A 64 -18.24 -3.45 4.35
N ILE A 65 -17.77 -3.87 3.19
CA ILE A 65 -16.36 -4.23 3.01
C ILE A 65 -15.45 -3.00 3.07
N ILE A 66 -14.29 -3.15 3.69
CA ILE A 66 -13.20 -2.19 3.59
C ILE A 66 -12.29 -2.64 2.44
N MET A 67 -12.20 -1.86 1.37
CA MET A 67 -11.25 -2.11 0.28
C MET A 67 -9.98 -1.33 0.54
N ALA A 68 -8.89 -2.03 0.80
CA ALA A 68 -7.60 -1.46 1.16
C ALA A 68 -6.57 -1.70 0.06
N SER A 69 -5.98 -0.63 -0.46
CA SER A 69 -5.07 -0.67 -1.62
C SER A 69 -3.73 -0.02 -1.29
N ILE A 70 -2.63 -0.67 -1.68
CA ILE A 70 -1.30 -0.05 -1.73
C ILE A 70 -1.00 0.32 -3.17
N LYS A 71 -0.53 1.56 -3.37
CA LYS A 71 -0.05 2.07 -4.66
C LYS A 71 1.34 2.69 -4.48
N GLY A 72 2.08 2.79 -5.58
CA GLY A 72 3.41 3.41 -5.55
C GLY A 72 3.33 4.90 -5.27
N PHE A 73 2.46 5.57 -6.03
CA PHE A 73 2.19 7.01 -5.94
C PHE A 73 0.71 7.26 -5.65
N GLY A 74 0.41 8.41 -5.08
CA GLY A 74 -0.94 8.93 -4.99
C GLY A 74 -1.47 9.39 -6.37
N PRO A 75 -2.74 9.85 -6.44
CA PRO A 75 -3.34 10.36 -7.67
C PRO A 75 -2.48 11.45 -8.32
N GLY A 76 -2.24 11.38 -9.63
CA GLY A 76 -1.47 12.35 -10.37
C GLY A 76 -0.64 11.74 -11.50
N LYS A 77 0.35 12.50 -11.98
CA LYS A 77 1.17 12.14 -13.15
C LYS A 77 1.85 10.76 -13.06
N TYR A 78 2.15 10.31 -11.85
CA TYR A 78 2.92 9.08 -11.61
C TYR A 78 2.06 7.95 -11.06
N GLU A 79 0.74 8.09 -10.98
CA GLU A 79 -0.15 7.10 -10.35
C GLU A 79 -0.08 5.71 -10.98
N ASP A 80 0.24 5.62 -12.27
CA ASP A 80 0.39 4.35 -12.98
C ASP A 80 1.80 3.75 -12.92
N CYS A 81 2.76 4.44 -12.28
CA CYS A 81 4.12 3.95 -12.16
C CYS A 81 4.20 2.78 -11.17
N LYS A 82 4.93 1.73 -11.57
CA LYS A 82 5.25 0.61 -10.69
C LYS A 82 6.36 1.02 -9.72
N VAL A 83 6.15 0.73 -8.45
CA VAL A 83 7.07 1.10 -7.37
C VAL A 83 7.37 -0.11 -6.49
N TYR A 84 8.65 -0.27 -6.16
CA TYR A 84 9.16 -1.18 -5.16
C TYR A 84 9.91 -0.38 -4.09
N GLU A 85 10.33 -1.00 -3.01
CA GLU A 85 10.99 -0.41 -1.85
C GLU A 85 11.99 0.71 -2.18
N ASN A 86 12.99 0.41 -3.04
CA ASN A 86 14.04 1.36 -3.37
C ASN A 86 13.52 2.58 -4.14
N VAL A 87 12.55 2.36 -5.03
CA VAL A 87 11.91 3.46 -5.78
C VAL A 87 11.12 4.36 -4.83
N ALA A 88 10.40 3.76 -3.88
CA ALA A 88 9.66 4.51 -2.86
C ALA A 88 10.61 5.35 -1.98
N GLN A 89 11.74 4.79 -1.54
CA GLN A 89 12.73 5.52 -0.75
C GLN A 89 13.34 6.69 -1.52
N CYS A 90 13.63 6.50 -2.80
CA CYS A 90 14.14 7.60 -3.65
C CYS A 90 13.06 8.66 -3.87
N ALA A 91 11.86 8.26 -4.26
CA ALA A 91 10.75 9.18 -4.54
C ALA A 91 10.24 9.92 -3.29
N GLY A 92 10.30 9.28 -2.13
CA GLY A 92 9.94 9.87 -0.83
C GLY A 92 11.08 10.62 -0.14
N GLY A 93 12.27 10.65 -0.75
CA GLY A 93 13.40 11.48 -0.29
C GLY A 93 14.25 10.86 0.82
N SER A 94 13.94 9.68 1.36
CA SER A 94 14.74 9.09 2.43
C SER A 94 16.15 8.71 1.96
N ALA A 95 16.30 8.27 0.71
CA ALA A 95 17.60 7.93 0.15
C ALA A 95 18.53 9.15 0.08
N SER A 96 18.00 10.34 -0.16
CA SER A 96 18.79 11.58 -0.19
C SER A 96 19.24 12.06 1.19
N THR A 97 18.68 11.50 2.24
CA THR A 97 19.00 11.83 3.64
C THR A 97 19.73 10.71 4.38
N THR A 98 20.19 9.69 3.64
CA THR A 98 20.91 8.54 4.19
C THR A 98 22.30 8.46 3.58
N GLY A 99 23.31 8.20 4.41
CA GLY A 99 24.71 8.06 3.96
C GLY A 99 25.60 9.23 4.36
N PHE A 100 26.71 9.44 3.65
CA PHE A 100 27.69 10.52 3.91
C PHE A 100 27.45 11.71 2.99
N ARG A 101 27.80 12.92 3.47
CA ARG A 101 27.56 14.19 2.75
C ARG A 101 28.10 14.20 1.33
N ASP A 102 29.30 13.67 1.14
CA ASP A 102 29.98 13.65 -0.15
C ASP A 102 29.84 12.32 -0.90
N GLY A 103 28.93 11.44 -0.41
CA GLY A 103 28.64 10.16 -1.00
C GLY A 103 27.36 10.15 -1.87
N PRO A 104 27.12 9.06 -2.60
CA PRO A 104 25.86 8.88 -3.32
C PRO A 104 24.69 8.72 -2.34
N PRO A 105 23.45 9.06 -2.76
CA PRO A 105 22.26 8.71 -2.00
C PRO A 105 22.18 7.20 -1.73
N LEU A 106 21.83 6.81 -0.51
CA LEU A 106 21.74 5.40 -0.10
C LEU A 106 20.34 5.07 0.40
N VAL A 107 19.84 3.91 0.02
CA VAL A 107 18.61 3.38 0.63
C VAL A 107 18.93 2.86 2.04
N THR A 108 18.04 3.09 2.98
CA THR A 108 18.17 2.49 4.33
C THR A 108 17.91 0.99 4.27
N GLY A 109 18.54 0.21 5.15
CA GLY A 109 18.28 -1.22 5.28
C GLY A 109 16.91 -1.55 5.87
N ALA A 110 16.21 -0.58 6.46
CA ALA A 110 14.83 -0.74 6.89
C ALA A 110 13.88 -0.59 5.70
N GLN A 111 12.93 -1.51 5.55
CA GLN A 111 11.93 -1.47 4.47
C GLN A 111 10.82 -0.47 4.78
N ILE A 112 11.14 0.81 4.72
CA ILE A 112 10.23 1.91 5.04
C ILE A 112 9.20 2.17 3.91
N GLY A 113 9.54 1.83 2.67
CA GLY A 113 8.62 1.88 1.54
C GLY A 113 7.57 0.77 1.61
N ASP A 114 7.98 -0.50 1.70
CA ASP A 114 7.07 -1.63 1.74
C ASP A 114 6.40 -1.76 3.13
N SER A 115 7.19 -2.08 4.15
CA SER A 115 6.66 -2.32 5.50
C SER A 115 6.08 -1.06 6.13
N GLY A 116 6.70 0.09 5.89
CA GLY A 116 6.18 1.38 6.36
C GLY A 116 4.80 1.68 5.77
N THR A 117 4.60 1.43 4.47
CA THR A 117 3.28 1.60 3.83
C THR A 117 2.27 0.58 4.34
N GLY A 118 2.71 -0.68 4.55
CA GLY A 118 1.85 -1.70 5.15
C GLY A 118 1.32 -1.30 6.52
N LEU A 119 2.15 -0.70 7.37
CA LEU A 119 1.73 -0.16 8.68
C LEU A 119 0.75 1.00 8.55
N HIS A 120 0.98 1.95 7.63
CA HIS A 120 0.03 3.04 7.37
C HIS A 120 -1.31 2.51 6.88
N LEU A 121 -1.30 1.55 5.95
CA LEU A 121 -2.54 0.93 5.47
C LEU A 121 -3.26 0.16 6.57
N CYS A 122 -2.54 -0.58 7.41
CA CYS A 122 -3.11 -1.29 8.55
C CYS A 122 -3.83 -0.34 9.51
N LEU A 123 -3.21 0.79 9.84
CA LEU A 123 -3.85 1.83 10.66
C LEU A 123 -5.12 2.38 9.98
N GLY A 124 -5.06 2.63 8.67
CA GLY A 124 -6.23 3.06 7.89
C GLY A 124 -7.35 2.02 7.89
N ILE A 125 -7.03 0.73 7.76
CA ILE A 125 -8.01 -0.37 7.84
C ILE A 125 -8.69 -0.41 9.21
N VAL A 126 -7.91 -0.37 10.30
CA VAL A 126 -8.46 -0.41 11.67
C VAL A 126 -9.36 0.81 11.92
N THR A 127 -8.95 1.99 11.47
CA THR A 127 -9.77 3.21 11.56
C THR A 127 -11.08 3.08 10.78
N ALA A 128 -11.02 2.52 9.56
CA ALA A 128 -12.19 2.29 8.73
C ALA A 128 -13.14 1.25 9.34
N LEU A 129 -12.62 0.18 9.94
CA LEU A 129 -13.41 -0.79 10.66
C LEU A 129 -14.12 -0.16 11.88
N PHE A 130 -13.40 0.66 12.65
CA PHE A 130 -13.99 1.38 13.77
C PHE A 130 -15.10 2.35 13.33
N GLN A 131 -14.89 3.09 12.23
CA GLN A 131 -15.93 3.95 11.67
C GLN A 131 -17.14 3.15 11.17
N ARG A 132 -16.92 1.97 10.59
CA ARG A 132 -17.97 1.06 10.10
C ARG A 132 -18.93 0.64 11.21
N GLU A 133 -18.47 0.48 12.43
CA GLU A 133 -19.34 0.11 13.57
C GLU A 133 -20.43 1.18 13.83
N LYS A 134 -20.14 2.44 13.51
CA LYS A 134 -21.10 3.54 13.63
C LYS A 134 -21.92 3.76 12.35
N SER A 135 -21.28 3.71 11.21
CA SER A 135 -21.90 4.03 9.92
C SER A 135 -22.66 2.86 9.28
N GLY A 136 -22.32 1.62 9.64
CA GLY A 136 -22.79 0.40 9.01
C GLY A 136 -22.22 0.18 7.61
N ARG A 137 -21.38 1.08 7.08
CA ARG A 137 -20.87 1.08 5.71
C ARG A 137 -19.36 0.90 5.66
N GLY A 138 -18.91 0.15 4.64
CA GLY A 138 -17.50 0.05 4.29
C GLY A 138 -16.99 1.29 3.54
N GLN A 139 -15.71 1.31 3.26
CA GLN A 139 -15.07 2.39 2.50
C GLN A 139 -13.80 1.91 1.81
N ARG A 140 -13.31 2.71 0.88
CA ARG A 140 -12.02 2.51 0.25
C ARG A 140 -10.94 3.24 1.06
N VAL A 141 -9.82 2.54 1.31
CA VAL A 141 -8.63 3.06 1.98
C VAL A 141 -7.43 2.85 1.06
N THR A 142 -6.68 3.90 0.79
CA THR A 142 -5.49 3.79 -0.07
C THR A 142 -4.28 4.38 0.65
N ALA A 143 -3.15 3.69 0.59
CA ALA A 143 -1.86 4.18 1.03
C ALA A 143 -0.90 4.20 -0.17
N ALA A 144 -0.21 5.32 -0.38
CA ALA A 144 0.85 5.44 -1.37
C ALA A 144 2.22 5.27 -0.72
N MET A 145 3.11 4.52 -1.39
CA MET A 145 4.44 4.23 -0.86
C MET A 145 5.28 5.50 -0.73
N GLN A 146 5.21 6.40 -1.72
CA GLN A 146 5.88 7.69 -1.66
C GLN A 146 5.43 8.50 -0.44
N ASP A 147 4.12 8.61 -0.20
CA ASP A 147 3.56 9.39 0.90
C ASP A 147 3.94 8.81 2.27
N SER A 148 3.99 7.50 2.36
CA SER A 148 4.42 6.79 3.57
C SER A 148 5.89 7.09 3.90
N VAL A 149 6.76 7.04 2.90
CA VAL A 149 8.18 7.41 3.07
C VAL A 149 8.32 8.89 3.42
N LEU A 150 7.59 9.78 2.74
CA LEU A 150 7.55 11.22 3.05
C LEU A 150 7.14 11.47 4.50
N ASN A 151 6.11 10.77 4.99
CA ASN A 151 5.68 10.89 6.39
C ASN A 151 6.79 10.45 7.36
N LEU A 152 7.50 9.37 7.08
CA LEU A 152 8.61 8.89 7.92
C LEU A 152 9.83 9.81 7.86
N ALA A 153 10.08 10.45 6.71
CA ALA A 153 11.16 11.42 6.50
C ALA A 153 10.76 12.89 6.80
N ARG A 154 9.55 13.14 7.30
CA ARG A 154 8.94 14.49 7.43
C ARG A 154 9.79 15.54 8.16
N VAL A 155 10.62 15.11 9.09
CA VAL A 155 11.49 16.06 9.83
C VAL A 155 12.47 16.74 8.89
N LYS A 156 13.07 15.97 7.98
CA LYS A 156 14.02 16.52 6.99
C LYS A 156 13.34 17.40 5.94
N LEU A 157 12.14 17.01 5.49
CA LEU A 157 11.32 17.84 4.61
C LEU A 157 10.97 19.19 5.25
N ARG A 158 10.52 19.19 6.49
CA ARG A 158 10.25 20.42 7.24
C ARG A 158 11.47 21.32 7.31
N ASP A 159 12.63 20.75 7.62
CA ASP A 159 13.86 21.50 7.76
C ASP A 159 14.31 22.09 6.41
N GLN A 160 14.19 21.35 5.32
CA GLN A 160 14.44 21.86 3.97
C GLN A 160 13.53 23.05 3.62
N GLN A 161 12.23 22.91 3.85
CA GLN A 161 11.27 23.99 3.58
C GLN A 161 11.56 25.25 4.43
N ARG A 162 11.92 25.04 5.68
CA ARG A 162 12.20 26.15 6.62
C ARG A 162 13.50 26.89 6.33
N LEU A 163 14.54 26.16 5.95
CA LEU A 163 15.88 26.70 5.78
C LEU A 163 16.20 27.05 4.33
N ASN A 164 15.34 26.66 3.39
CA ASN A 164 15.57 26.73 1.95
C ASN A 164 16.97 26.19 1.55
N ALA A 165 17.43 25.16 2.26
CA ALA A 165 18.73 24.55 2.12
C ALA A 165 18.61 23.06 1.87
N CYS A 166 19.53 22.51 1.07
CA CYS A 166 19.65 21.07 0.93
C CYS A 166 20.18 20.48 2.23
N LEU A 167 19.32 19.75 2.95
CA LEU A 167 19.68 19.14 4.23
C LEU A 167 20.13 17.71 4.02
N LEU A 168 21.16 17.55 3.22
CA LEU A 168 21.74 16.23 3.08
C LEU A 168 22.41 15.75 4.37
N TYR A 169 22.66 16.52 5.37
CA TYR A 169 23.27 16.14 6.66
C TYR A 169 23.33 17.31 7.63
N THR A 170 22.56 17.25 8.65
CA THR A 170 22.90 17.82 9.96
C THR A 170 22.70 16.76 11.01
#